data_e5eb871bc767acc0977a7bb97d475773
#
_entry.id   e5eb871bc767acc0977a7bb97d475773
#
_cell.length_a   1.000
_cell.length_b   1.000
_cell.length_c   1.000
_cell.angle_alpha   90.00
_cell.angle_beta   90.00
_cell.angle_gamma   90.00
#
_symmetry.space_group_name_H-M   'P 1'
#
loop_
_entity.id
_entity.type
_entity.pdbx_description
1 polymer ?
#
loop_
_entity_poly.entity_id
_entity_poly.type
_entity_poly.pdbx_seq_one_letter_code
_entity_poly.pdbx_strand_id
1 'polypeptide(L)'
;MTEESKDRARHLLKEFGLYEYRDAHPSALSGGQKQRLAIACAIFSGRGILILDEPTSGLDGRNMRLIAERLKSEARNGRTILVITHDRELIESCCDNVVEVGTKPSEVQ
;
A
#
# COMPACT_ATOMS: atom_id res chain seq x y z
N MET A 1 13.28 -11.92 15.77
CA MET A 1 12.36 -12.29 14.68
C MET A 1 12.36 -13.81 14.52
N THR A 2 11.18 -14.41 14.52
CA THR A 2 11.02 -15.86 14.37
C THR A 2 11.25 -16.30 12.92
N GLU A 3 11.46 -17.61 12.71
CA GLU A 3 11.55 -18.15 11.35
C GLU A 3 10.27 -17.91 10.57
N GLU A 4 9.12 -18.04 11.24
CA GLU A 4 7.82 -17.76 10.63
C GLU A 4 7.71 -16.31 10.17
N SER A 5 8.17 -15.37 10.99
CA SER A 5 8.17 -13.94 10.62
C SER A 5 9.10 -13.67 9.45
N LYS A 6 10.26 -14.33 9.43
CA LYS A 6 11.21 -14.19 8.31
C LYS A 6 10.60 -14.71 7.02
N ASP A 7 9.87 -15.83 7.08
CA ASP A 7 9.21 -16.39 5.90
C ASP A 7 8.12 -15.46 5.39
N ARG A 8 7.35 -14.85 6.29
CA ARG A 8 6.34 -13.87 5.90
C ARG A 8 6.98 -12.66 5.23
N ALA A 9 8.09 -12.18 5.76
CA ALA A 9 8.80 -11.04 5.18
C ALA A 9 9.30 -11.38 3.78
N ARG A 10 9.91 -12.55 3.60
CA ARG A 10 10.39 -12.99 2.28
C ARG A 10 9.25 -13.08 1.29
N HIS A 11 8.13 -13.64 1.71
CA HIS A 11 6.95 -13.81 0.88
C HIS A 11 6.43 -12.46 0.39
N LEU A 12 6.35 -11.51 1.31
CA LEU A 12 5.87 -10.17 1.02
C LEU A 12 6.79 -9.45 0.05
N LEU A 13 8.10 -9.53 0.28
CA LEU A 13 9.07 -8.92 -0.61
C LEU A 13 9.00 -9.50 -2.02
N LYS A 14 8.82 -10.82 -2.13
CA LYS A 14 8.67 -11.47 -3.44
C LYS A 14 7.39 -11.01 -4.13
N GLU A 15 6.29 -10.95 -3.41
CA GLU A 15 5.01 -10.51 -3.94
C GLU A 15 5.09 -9.09 -4.49
N PHE A 16 5.84 -8.22 -3.82
CA PHE A 16 5.98 -6.81 -4.19
C PHE A 16 7.14 -6.56 -5.16
N GLY A 17 7.81 -7.62 -5.62
CA GLY A 17 8.91 -7.50 -6.57
C GLY A 17 10.17 -6.88 -5.99
N LEU A 18 10.38 -7.03 -4.69
CA LEU A 18 11.48 -6.38 -3.99
C LEU A 18 12.51 -7.36 -3.42
N TYR A 19 12.30 -8.66 -3.57
CA TYR A 19 13.16 -9.63 -2.91
C TYR A 19 14.62 -9.56 -3.39
N GLU A 20 14.84 -9.26 -4.64
CA GLU A 20 16.19 -9.14 -5.19
C GLU A 20 16.96 -7.96 -4.59
N TYR A 21 16.25 -6.99 -4.00
CA TYR A 21 16.86 -5.81 -3.36
C TYR A 21 16.94 -5.93 -1.85
N ARG A 22 16.72 -7.11 -1.29
CA ARG A 22 16.63 -7.29 0.16
C ARG A 22 17.86 -6.84 0.94
N ASP A 23 19.02 -6.87 0.30
CA ASP A 23 20.29 -6.45 0.92
C ASP A 23 20.72 -5.04 0.47
N ALA A 24 19.92 -4.39 -0.36
CA ALA A 24 20.25 -3.05 -0.84
C ALA A 24 19.91 -2.00 0.22
N HIS A 25 20.69 -0.93 0.22
CA HIS A 25 20.34 0.21 1.06
C HIS A 25 19.10 0.88 0.49
N PRO A 26 18.14 1.31 1.36
CA PRO A 26 16.92 1.94 0.85
C PRO A 26 17.14 3.10 -0.11
N SER A 27 18.22 3.85 0.05
CA SER A 27 18.53 4.97 -0.85
C SER A 27 18.84 4.53 -2.28
N ALA A 28 19.14 3.24 -2.50
CA ALA A 28 19.41 2.70 -3.83
C ALA A 28 18.13 2.33 -4.59
N LEU A 29 16.98 2.38 -3.92
CA LEU A 29 15.69 2.02 -4.54
C LEU A 29 15.11 3.18 -5.32
N SER A 30 14.38 2.87 -6.39
CA SER A 30 13.61 3.87 -7.13
C SER A 30 12.46 4.40 -6.26
N GLY A 31 11.82 5.48 -6.71
CA GLY A 31 10.65 6.02 -6.02
C GLY A 31 9.53 5.01 -5.87
N GLY A 32 9.22 4.29 -6.96
CA GLY A 32 8.18 3.26 -6.92
C GLY A 32 8.56 2.08 -6.03
N GLN A 33 9.82 1.69 -6.03
CA GLN A 33 10.30 0.62 -5.16
C GLN A 33 10.21 1.02 -3.69
N LYS A 34 10.59 2.25 -3.36
CA LYS A 34 10.44 2.77 -1.99
C LYS A 34 8.99 2.78 -1.56
N GLN A 35 8.12 3.17 -2.46
CA GLN A 35 6.68 3.22 -2.18
C GLN A 35 6.14 1.82 -1.87
N ARG A 36 6.49 0.84 -2.70
CA ARG A 36 6.07 -0.54 -2.47
C ARG A 36 6.66 -1.09 -1.17
N LEU A 37 7.91 -0.75 -0.88
CA LEU A 37 8.52 -1.19 0.37
C LEU A 37 7.79 -0.63 1.59
N ALA A 38 7.42 0.65 1.54
CA ALA A 38 6.68 1.28 2.63
C ALA A 38 5.35 0.57 2.88
N ILE A 39 4.65 0.22 1.81
CA ILE A 39 3.37 -0.50 1.92
C ILE A 39 3.59 -1.90 2.48
N ALA A 40 4.62 -2.60 2.00
CA ALA A 40 4.95 -3.93 2.50
C ALA A 40 5.27 -3.89 3.99
N CYS A 41 6.00 -2.88 4.44
CA CYS A 41 6.30 -2.71 5.87
C CYS A 41 5.03 -2.47 6.69
N ALA A 42 4.11 -1.65 6.19
CA ALA A 42 2.85 -1.41 6.87
C ALA A 42 2.04 -2.70 6.99
N ILE A 43 1.98 -3.49 5.94
CA ILE A 43 1.27 -4.77 5.94
C ILE A 43 1.94 -5.75 6.91
N PHE A 44 3.26 -5.82 6.88
CA PHE A 44 4.02 -6.73 7.74
C PHE A 44 3.87 -6.39 9.22
N SER A 45 3.59 -5.13 9.56
CA SER A 45 3.47 -4.69 10.95
C SER A 45 2.41 -5.46 11.74
N GLY A 46 1.44 -6.06 11.06
CA GLY A 46 0.39 -6.83 11.71
C GLY A 46 -0.66 -6.01 12.44
N ARG A 47 -0.65 -4.70 12.29
CA ARG A 47 -1.61 -3.84 12.95
C ARG A 47 -2.98 -3.97 12.32
N GLY A 48 -4.02 -3.84 13.16
CA GLY A 48 -5.40 -3.95 12.68
C GLY A 48 -5.86 -2.79 11.83
N ILE A 49 -5.21 -1.64 11.95
CA ILE A 49 -5.54 -0.44 11.20
C ILE A 49 -4.31 0.00 10.42
N LEU A 50 -4.48 0.18 9.12
CA LEU A 50 -3.43 0.70 8.24
C LEU A 50 -3.89 2.04 7.68
N ILE A 51 -3.01 3.02 7.72
CA ILE A 51 -3.26 4.34 7.12
C ILE A 51 -2.21 4.55 6.04
N LEU A 52 -2.67 4.69 4.80
CA LEU A 52 -1.80 4.82 3.64
C LEU A 52 -2.08 6.14 2.94
N ASP A 53 -1.03 6.94 2.79
CA ASP A 53 -1.11 8.25 2.15
C ASP A 53 -0.55 8.14 0.74
N GLU A 54 -1.43 8.34 -0.26
CA GLU A 54 -1.10 8.25 -1.68
C GLU A 54 -0.30 7.00 -2.02
N PRO A 55 -0.81 5.79 -1.68
CA PRO A 55 -0.02 4.57 -1.79
C PRO A 55 0.35 4.18 -3.22
N THR A 56 -0.37 4.69 -4.22
CA THR A 56 -0.09 4.36 -5.62
C THR A 56 0.58 5.49 -6.38
N SER A 57 0.96 6.56 -5.70
CA SER A 57 1.65 7.68 -6.33
C SER A 57 2.95 7.22 -6.98
N GLY A 58 3.11 7.54 -8.26
CA GLY A 58 4.31 7.16 -9.01
C GLY A 58 4.36 5.71 -9.46
N LEU A 59 3.32 4.93 -9.21
CA LEU A 59 3.26 3.54 -9.66
C LEU A 59 2.57 3.44 -11.02
N ASP A 60 3.02 2.50 -11.85
CA ASP A 60 2.33 2.20 -13.10
C ASP A 60 1.05 1.40 -12.83
N GLY A 61 0.25 1.17 -13.88
CA GLY A 61 -1.02 0.47 -13.72
C GLY A 61 -0.91 -0.94 -13.17
N ARG A 62 0.16 -1.65 -13.54
CA ARG A 62 0.38 -3.02 -13.05
C ARG A 62 0.67 -3.02 -11.55
N ASN A 63 1.56 -2.15 -11.11
CA ASN A 63 1.90 -2.05 -9.69
C ASN A 63 0.73 -1.49 -8.88
N MET A 64 -0.03 -0.56 -9.43
CA MET A 64 -1.23 -0.05 -8.79
C MET A 64 -2.23 -1.18 -8.53
N ARG A 65 -2.46 -2.03 -9.54
CA ARG A 65 -3.40 -3.16 -9.40
C ARG A 65 -2.91 -4.16 -8.37
N LEU A 66 -1.60 -4.41 -8.32
CA LEU A 66 -1.02 -5.31 -7.32
C LEU A 66 -1.29 -4.80 -5.90
N ILE A 67 -1.08 -3.51 -5.68
CA ILE A 67 -1.35 -2.87 -4.39
C ILE A 67 -2.84 -2.95 -4.06
N ALA A 68 -3.71 -2.63 -5.01
CA ALA A 68 -5.15 -2.66 -4.80
C ALA A 68 -5.62 -4.05 -4.38
N GLU A 69 -5.16 -5.09 -5.08
CA GLU A 69 -5.53 -6.47 -4.75
C GLU A 69 -5.04 -6.87 -3.36
N ARG A 70 -3.83 -6.46 -2.99
CA ARG A 70 -3.30 -6.78 -1.67
C ARG A 70 -4.09 -6.07 -0.57
N LEU A 71 -4.46 -4.81 -0.77
CA LEU A 71 -5.25 -4.07 0.20
C LEU A 71 -6.64 -4.69 0.38
N LYS A 72 -7.26 -5.13 -0.70
CA LYS A 72 -8.54 -5.85 -0.62
C LYS A 72 -8.41 -7.13 0.19
N SER A 73 -7.33 -7.87 -0.03
CA SER A 73 -7.06 -9.10 0.72
C SER A 73 -6.89 -8.81 2.22
N GLU A 74 -6.14 -7.77 2.56
CA GLU A 74 -5.95 -7.39 3.95
C GLU A 74 -7.26 -6.99 4.62
N ALA A 75 -8.11 -6.26 3.91
CA ALA A 75 -9.42 -5.88 4.42
C ALA A 75 -10.31 -7.10 4.64
N ARG A 76 -10.29 -8.05 3.73
CA ARG A 76 -11.04 -9.30 3.89
C ARG A 76 -10.57 -10.10 5.09
N ASN A 77 -9.31 -9.96 5.46
CA ASN A 77 -8.73 -10.66 6.61
C ASN A 77 -8.92 -9.90 7.92
N GLY A 78 -9.77 -8.89 7.93
CA GLY A 78 -10.18 -8.22 9.15
C GLY A 78 -9.46 -6.93 9.47
N ARG A 79 -8.59 -6.45 8.58
CA ARG A 79 -7.91 -5.18 8.78
C ARG A 79 -8.76 -4.02 8.28
N THR A 80 -8.66 -2.91 8.98
CA THR A 80 -9.27 -1.65 8.53
C THR A 80 -8.20 -0.84 7.80
N ILE A 81 -8.50 -0.43 6.58
CA ILE A 81 -7.54 0.30 5.77
C ILE A 81 -8.11 1.66 5.41
N LEU A 82 -7.40 2.70 5.80
CA LEU A 82 -7.73 4.07 5.44
C LEU A 82 -6.73 4.53 4.38
N VAL A 83 -7.23 4.89 3.21
CA VAL A 83 -6.41 5.33 2.09
C VAL A 83 -6.72 6.79 1.81
N ILE A 84 -5.68 7.61 1.78
CA ILE A 84 -5.78 9.01 1.38
C ILE A 84 -5.23 9.08 -0.03
N THR A 85 -6.06 9.42 -1.01
CA THR A 85 -5.63 9.38 -2.40
C THR A 85 -6.48 10.25 -3.32
N HIS A 86 -5.88 10.65 -4.45
CA HIS A 86 -6.58 11.25 -5.57
C HIS A 86 -6.74 10.25 -6.73
N ASP A 87 -6.23 9.05 -6.57
CA ASP A 87 -6.23 8.03 -7.61
C ASP A 87 -7.61 7.38 -7.71
N ARG A 88 -8.39 7.79 -8.70
CA ARG A 88 -9.74 7.29 -8.92
C ARG A 88 -9.74 5.79 -9.23
N GLU A 89 -8.75 5.33 -9.96
CA GLU A 89 -8.65 3.92 -10.30
C GLU A 89 -8.46 3.08 -9.06
N LEU A 90 -7.64 3.54 -8.12
CA LEU A 90 -7.47 2.86 -6.85
C LEU A 90 -8.77 2.85 -6.04
N ILE A 91 -9.45 3.98 -5.98
CA ILE A 91 -10.71 4.11 -5.25
C ILE A 91 -11.74 3.12 -5.79
N GLU A 92 -11.90 3.08 -7.11
CA GLU A 92 -12.86 2.19 -7.76
C GLU A 92 -12.48 0.72 -7.62
N SER A 93 -11.18 0.44 -7.57
CA SER A 93 -10.68 -0.94 -7.52
C SER A 93 -10.83 -1.58 -6.16
N CYS A 94 -10.69 -0.84 -5.06
CA CYS A 94 -10.58 -1.48 -3.76
C CYS A 94 -11.31 -0.81 -2.61
N CYS A 95 -11.86 0.38 -2.77
CA CYS A 95 -12.48 1.10 -1.66
C CYS A 95 -13.96 0.83 -1.56
N ASP A 96 -14.44 0.53 -0.35
CA ASP A 96 -15.85 0.29 -0.08
C ASP A 96 -16.61 1.57 0.20
N ASN A 97 -15.96 2.50 0.89
CA ASN A 97 -16.56 3.77 1.28
C ASN A 97 -15.61 4.90 0.94
N VAL A 98 -16.16 6.01 0.48
CA VAL A 98 -15.38 7.17 0.08
C VAL A 98 -15.90 8.39 0.81
N VAL A 99 -14.95 9.16 1.39
CA VAL A 99 -15.25 10.44 2.01
C VAL A 99 -14.41 11.49 1.32
N GLU A 100 -15.04 12.51 0.79
CA GLU A 100 -14.35 13.64 0.18
C GLU A 100 -14.04 14.67 1.24
N VAL A 101 -12.78 15.10 1.30
CA VAL A 101 -12.33 16.14 2.21
C VAL A 101 -11.65 17.26 1.41
N GLY A 102 -11.47 18.39 2.03
CA GLY A 102 -10.84 19.52 1.37
C GLY A 102 -11.72 20.14 0.32
N THR A 103 -13.02 20.28 0.61
CA THR A 103 -13.96 20.91 -0.29
C THR A 103 -13.46 22.32 -0.67
N LYS A 104 -13.72 22.69 -1.91
CA LYS A 104 -13.34 24.01 -2.38
C LYS A 104 -14.17 25.08 -1.67
N PRO A 105 -13.61 26.25 -1.45
CA PRO A 105 -14.36 27.33 -0.82
C PRO A 105 -15.72 27.61 -1.49
N SER A 106 -15.77 27.49 -2.81
CA SER A 106 -17.01 27.67 -3.55
C SER A 106 -18.05 26.60 -3.24
N GLU A 107 -17.65 25.46 -2.76
CA GLU A 107 -18.55 24.36 -2.41
C GLU A 107 -18.99 24.44 -0.95
N VAL A 108 -18.23 25.13 -0.15
CA VAL A 108 -18.51 25.31 1.27
C VAL A 108 -19.57 26.38 1.50
N GLN A 109 -19.71 27.30 0.61
CA GLN A 109 -20.63 28.43 0.72
C GLN A 109 -22.10 28.08 0.73
#